data_2c65c22b94562aac6939ce04a310de22
#
_entry.id   2c65c22b94562aac6939ce04a310de22
#
_cell.length_a   1.000
_cell.length_b   1.000
_cell.length_c   1.000
_cell.angle_alpha   90.00
_cell.angle_beta   90.00
_cell.angle_gamma   90.00
#
_symmetry.space_group_name_H-M   'P 1'
#
loop_
_entity.id
_entity.type
_entity.pdbx_description
1 polymer ?
#
loop_
_entity_poly.entity_id
_entity_poly.type
_entity_poly.pdbx_seq_one_letter_code
_entity_poly.pdbx_strand_id
1 'polypeptide(L)'
;MHKMRRVFIIRKDLNLSHGKLAAMVGHCCEAYWTNLLKKSFNAAVKDGLEDTSTDDCVGFPIYVDYNVWHEYVNGIFTKTICECKNKEALHKIDGVIEELKLVEGIDYGYINDKCLTDLTPENPDGTCTIGMWFRPLPDDDAHKISKKFKLYGAFDK
;
A
#
# COMPACT_ATOMS: atom_id res chain seq x y z
N MET A 1 20.08 4.09 13.44
CA MET A 1 19.49 3.12 12.51
C MET A 1 18.01 3.47 12.36
N HIS A 2 17.66 4.08 11.25
CA HIS A 2 16.27 4.48 11.00
C HIS A 2 15.49 3.24 10.54
N LYS A 3 14.80 2.60 11.46
CA LYS A 3 13.88 1.52 11.09
C LYS A 3 12.81 2.04 10.15
N MET A 4 12.52 1.32 9.10
CA MET A 4 11.41 1.61 8.19
C MET A 4 10.30 0.58 8.38
N ARG A 5 9.06 1.02 8.22
CA ARG A 5 7.89 0.15 8.21
C ARG A 5 6.82 0.64 7.25
N ARG A 6 5.93 -0.26 6.88
CA ARG A 6 4.74 0.06 6.10
C ARG A 6 3.51 0.12 7.00
N VAL A 7 2.58 0.98 6.66
CA VAL A 7 1.27 1.07 7.31
C VAL A 7 0.19 0.70 6.31
N PHE A 8 -0.75 -0.12 6.72
CA PHE A 8 -1.97 -0.44 5.98
C PHE A 8 -3.16 -0.09 6.83
N ILE A 9 -4.17 0.53 6.22
CA ILE A 9 -5.41 0.93 6.91
C ILE A 9 -6.54 0.20 6.22
N ILE A 10 -7.26 -0.64 6.95
CA ILE A 10 -8.35 -1.47 6.43
C ILE A 10 -9.67 -1.05 7.08
N ARG A 11 -10.72 -0.94 6.29
CA ARG A 11 -12.07 -0.60 6.76
C ARG A 11 -12.68 -1.76 7.55
N LYS A 12 -13.20 -1.45 8.74
CA LYS A 12 -13.82 -2.43 9.63
C LYS A 12 -15.30 -2.64 9.34
N ASP A 13 -15.99 -1.61 8.82
CA ASP A 13 -17.41 -1.68 8.48
C ASP A 13 -17.77 -2.70 7.39
N LEU A 14 -16.79 -3.10 6.61
CA LEU A 14 -16.96 -4.11 5.55
C LEU A 14 -17.12 -5.54 6.08
N ASN A 15 -16.85 -5.77 7.38
CA ASN A 15 -16.95 -7.10 8.02
C ASN A 15 -16.31 -8.23 7.20
N LEU A 16 -15.11 -7.99 6.69
CA LEU A 16 -14.40 -8.94 5.84
C LEU A 16 -14.20 -10.27 6.57
N SER A 17 -14.46 -11.39 5.87
CA SER A 17 -14.04 -12.70 6.37
C SER A 17 -12.52 -12.74 6.55
N HIS A 18 -12.01 -13.65 7.40
CA HIS A 18 -10.56 -13.76 7.65
C HIS A 18 -9.76 -13.98 6.37
N GLY A 19 -10.27 -14.81 5.46
CA GLY A 19 -9.62 -15.03 4.16
C GLY A 19 -9.61 -13.80 3.28
N LYS A 20 -10.72 -13.06 3.22
CA LYS A 20 -10.81 -11.81 2.47
C LYS A 20 -9.91 -10.73 3.06
N LEU A 21 -9.87 -10.61 4.38
CA LEU A 21 -8.96 -9.68 5.07
C LEU A 21 -7.49 -10.01 4.73
N ALA A 22 -7.09 -11.28 4.80
CA ALA A 22 -5.74 -11.70 4.47
C ALA A 22 -5.39 -11.37 3.00
N ALA A 23 -6.32 -11.59 2.06
CA ALA A 23 -6.14 -11.22 0.66
C ALA A 23 -5.97 -9.71 0.49
N MET A 24 -6.77 -8.88 1.18
CA MET A 24 -6.67 -7.43 1.09
C MET A 24 -5.36 -6.89 1.67
N VAL A 25 -4.88 -7.47 2.78
CA VAL A 25 -3.54 -7.16 3.31
C VAL A 25 -2.46 -7.58 2.32
N GLY A 26 -2.60 -8.73 1.66
CA GLY A 26 -1.73 -9.16 0.56
C GLY A 26 -1.68 -8.12 -0.57
N HIS A 27 -2.84 -7.62 -1.02
CA HIS A 27 -2.89 -6.55 -2.03
C HIS A 27 -2.18 -5.27 -1.57
N CYS A 28 -2.33 -4.88 -0.31
CA CYS A 28 -1.56 -3.77 0.26
C CYS A 28 -0.05 -4.03 0.22
N CYS A 29 0.37 -5.28 0.50
CA CYS A 29 1.79 -5.66 0.44
C CYS A 29 2.35 -5.55 -0.98
N GLU A 30 1.59 -5.93 -1.98
CA GLU A 30 2.05 -5.93 -3.38
C GLU A 30 1.94 -4.56 -4.06
N ALA A 31 0.98 -3.73 -3.67
CA ALA A 31 0.63 -2.50 -4.38
C ALA A 31 1.83 -1.57 -4.62
N TYR A 32 2.68 -1.35 -3.63
CA TYR A 32 3.88 -0.52 -3.78
C TYR A 32 4.85 -1.12 -4.81
N TRP A 33 5.13 -2.41 -4.70
CA TRP A 33 6.10 -3.08 -5.56
C TRP A 33 5.60 -3.21 -7.00
N THR A 34 4.33 -3.54 -7.18
CA THR A 34 3.73 -3.61 -8.52
C THR A 34 3.68 -2.24 -9.19
N ASN A 35 3.40 -1.17 -8.44
CA ASN A 35 3.46 0.19 -8.97
C ASN A 35 4.89 0.60 -9.33
N LEU A 36 5.87 0.26 -8.49
CA LEU A 36 7.29 0.49 -8.78
C LEU A 36 7.72 -0.25 -10.05
N LEU A 37 7.38 -1.54 -10.17
CA LEU A 37 7.67 -2.35 -11.36
C LEU A 37 7.07 -1.74 -12.62
N LYS A 38 5.78 -1.41 -12.61
CA LYS A 38 5.09 -0.79 -13.77
C LYS A 38 5.71 0.53 -14.17
N LYS A 39 6.03 1.38 -13.19
CA LYS A 39 6.68 2.68 -13.43
C LYS A 39 8.08 2.49 -14.03
N SER A 40 8.86 1.57 -13.49
CA SER A 40 10.21 1.27 -13.97
C SER A 40 10.19 0.70 -15.39
N PHE A 41 9.26 -0.21 -15.67
CA PHE A 41 9.08 -0.75 -17.02
C PHE A 41 8.72 0.34 -18.02
N ASN A 42 7.72 1.19 -17.71
CA ASN A 42 7.33 2.28 -18.60
C ASN A 42 8.47 3.28 -18.86
N ALA A 43 9.30 3.54 -17.85
CA ALA A 43 10.50 4.37 -18.04
C ALA A 43 11.54 3.67 -18.92
N ALA A 44 11.77 2.38 -18.71
CA ALA A 44 12.70 1.60 -19.53
C ALA A 44 12.27 1.55 -21.00
N VAL A 45 10.98 1.34 -21.27
CA VAL A 45 10.40 1.38 -22.65
C VAL A 45 10.67 2.74 -23.30
N LYS A 46 10.41 3.84 -22.56
CA LYS A 46 10.65 5.18 -23.07
C LYS A 46 12.11 5.44 -23.41
N ASP A 47 13.04 4.87 -22.64
CA ASP A 47 14.47 5.07 -22.76
C ASP A 47 15.16 3.97 -23.60
N GLY A 48 14.41 2.99 -24.13
CA GLY A 48 14.94 1.86 -24.91
C GLY A 48 15.84 0.92 -24.10
N LEU A 49 15.55 0.77 -22.82
CA LEU A 49 16.32 -0.06 -21.88
C LEU A 49 15.61 -1.37 -21.49
N GLU A 50 14.45 -1.64 -22.07
CA GLU A 50 13.74 -2.90 -21.88
C GLU A 50 14.38 -4.01 -22.71
N ASP A 51 14.47 -5.20 -22.16
CA ASP A 51 14.85 -6.42 -22.87
C ASP A 51 13.62 -7.34 -23.02
N THR A 52 13.17 -7.48 -24.26
CA THR A 52 12.07 -8.37 -24.67
C THR A 52 12.57 -9.41 -25.67
N SER A 53 13.88 -9.72 -25.64
CA SER A 53 14.52 -10.63 -26.59
C SER A 53 14.05 -12.09 -26.46
N THR A 54 13.37 -12.43 -25.37
CA THR A 54 12.77 -13.75 -25.13
C THR A 54 11.27 -13.62 -24.94
N ASP A 55 10.50 -14.61 -25.39
CA ASP A 55 9.04 -14.67 -25.18
C ASP A 55 8.67 -15.02 -23.71
N ASP A 56 9.64 -15.50 -22.93
CA ASP A 56 9.41 -16.03 -21.58
C ASP A 56 9.64 -15.01 -20.46
N CYS A 57 10.37 -13.92 -20.72
CA CYS A 57 10.66 -12.92 -19.69
C CYS A 57 10.84 -11.51 -20.28
N VAL A 58 10.70 -10.52 -19.43
CA VAL A 58 11.02 -9.12 -19.72
C VAL A 58 12.05 -8.63 -18.73
N GLY A 59 13.13 -8.02 -19.23
CA GLY A 59 14.19 -7.40 -18.42
C GLY A 59 14.11 -5.89 -18.47
N PHE A 60 14.32 -5.23 -17.35
CA PHE A 60 14.39 -3.77 -17.24
C PHE A 60 15.06 -3.33 -15.94
N PRO A 61 15.72 -2.17 -15.90
CA PRO A 61 16.31 -1.64 -14.67
C PRO A 61 15.23 -1.15 -13.69
N ILE A 62 15.41 -1.47 -12.41
CA ILE A 62 14.57 -1.02 -11.30
C ILE A 62 15.44 -0.22 -10.34
N TYR A 63 15.02 1.00 -10.02
CA TYR A 63 15.71 1.85 -9.05
C TYR A 63 14.89 1.93 -7.78
N VAL A 64 15.47 1.44 -6.68
CA VAL A 64 14.87 1.46 -5.34
C VAL A 64 15.58 2.51 -4.51
N ASP A 65 14.82 3.26 -3.71
CA ASP A 65 15.41 4.21 -2.75
C ASP A 65 16.41 3.52 -1.83
N TYR A 66 17.55 4.18 -1.56
CA TYR A 66 18.65 3.61 -0.80
C TYR A 66 18.22 3.16 0.61
N ASN A 67 17.43 3.98 1.32
CA ASN A 67 16.96 3.64 2.66
C ASN A 67 15.92 2.52 2.63
N VAL A 68 15.04 2.50 1.61
CA VAL A 68 14.10 1.38 1.41
C VAL A 68 14.86 0.08 1.20
N TRP A 69 15.93 0.11 0.41
CA TRP A 69 16.76 -1.08 0.20
C TRP A 69 17.44 -1.55 1.49
N HIS A 70 18.15 -0.66 2.18
CA HIS A 70 18.97 -1.02 3.34
C HIS A 70 18.16 -1.27 4.61
N GLU A 71 17.13 -0.45 4.86
CA GLU A 71 16.40 -0.47 6.15
C GLU A 71 15.13 -1.32 6.09
N TYR A 72 14.52 -1.47 4.91
CA TYR A 72 13.30 -2.25 4.75
C TYR A 72 13.55 -3.59 4.05
N VAL A 73 14.11 -3.61 2.84
CA VAL A 73 14.31 -4.84 2.06
C VAL A 73 15.31 -5.77 2.74
N ASN A 74 16.44 -5.25 3.18
CA ASN A 74 17.45 -6.01 3.95
C ASN A 74 17.13 -6.09 5.45
N GLY A 75 16.05 -5.44 5.90
CA GLY A 75 15.58 -5.46 7.28
C GLY A 75 14.55 -6.56 7.55
N ILE A 76 13.62 -6.25 8.45
CA ILE A 76 12.61 -7.22 8.92
C ILE A 76 11.22 -7.03 8.30
N PHE A 77 11.09 -6.19 7.25
CA PHE A 77 9.85 -5.90 6.52
C PHE A 77 8.66 -5.52 7.39
N THR A 78 8.88 -4.76 8.45
CA THR A 78 7.86 -4.45 9.47
C THR A 78 6.62 -3.81 8.84
N LYS A 79 5.46 -4.29 9.24
CA LYS A 79 4.16 -3.78 8.82
C LYS A 79 3.28 -3.50 10.03
N THR A 80 2.50 -2.44 9.97
CA THR A 80 1.46 -2.12 10.95
C THR A 80 0.13 -2.10 10.22
N ILE A 81 -0.81 -2.93 10.66
CA ILE A 81 -2.14 -3.00 10.09
C ILE A 81 -3.09 -2.31 11.06
N CYS A 82 -3.74 -1.27 10.57
CA CYS A 82 -4.69 -0.47 11.31
C CYS A 82 -6.11 -0.68 10.78
N GLU A 83 -7.10 -0.42 11.63
CA GLU A 83 -8.51 -0.39 11.26
C GLU A 83 -9.04 1.03 11.25
N CYS A 84 -9.91 1.36 10.30
CA CYS A 84 -10.73 2.56 10.32
C CYS A 84 -12.22 2.20 10.33
N LYS A 85 -13.04 3.12 10.84
CA LYS A 85 -14.47 2.87 11.05
C LYS A 85 -15.21 2.65 9.73
N ASN A 86 -14.94 3.47 8.71
CA ASN A 86 -15.61 3.50 7.42
C ASN A 86 -14.76 4.22 6.38
N LYS A 87 -15.28 4.40 5.16
CA LYS A 87 -14.57 5.06 4.05
C LYS A 87 -14.17 6.50 4.38
N GLU A 88 -15.05 7.28 4.97
CA GLU A 88 -14.80 8.68 5.32
C GLU A 88 -13.68 8.80 6.36
N ALA A 89 -13.53 7.82 7.24
CA ALA A 89 -12.47 7.81 8.24
C ALA A 89 -11.07 7.63 7.64
N LEU A 90 -10.94 7.20 6.40
CA LEU A 90 -9.64 7.16 5.69
C LEU A 90 -9.03 8.57 5.56
N HIS A 91 -9.86 9.60 5.43
CA HIS A 91 -9.43 11.00 5.30
C HIS A 91 -8.84 11.62 6.58
N LYS A 92 -8.85 10.89 7.72
CA LYS A 92 -8.20 11.38 8.95
C LYS A 92 -6.70 11.65 8.82
N ILE A 93 -6.09 11.13 7.77
CA ILE A 93 -4.65 11.28 7.52
C ILE A 93 -4.32 12.29 6.43
N ASP A 94 -5.30 12.95 5.81
CA ASP A 94 -5.04 13.88 4.70
C ASP A 94 -4.02 14.95 5.11
N GLY A 95 -4.14 15.53 6.32
CA GLY A 95 -3.17 16.47 6.83
C GLY A 95 -1.77 15.88 7.05
N VAL A 96 -1.66 14.60 7.36
CA VAL A 96 -0.35 13.92 7.49
C VAL A 96 0.25 13.65 6.11
N ILE A 97 -0.58 13.26 5.14
CA ILE A 97 -0.16 13.10 3.73
C ILE A 97 0.41 14.40 3.19
N GLU A 98 -0.28 15.51 3.44
CA GLU A 98 0.16 16.84 3.04
C GLU A 98 1.45 17.27 3.75
N GLU A 99 1.54 17.10 5.09
CA GLU A 99 2.75 17.38 5.88
C GLU A 99 3.97 16.63 5.36
N LEU A 100 3.81 15.34 5.06
CA LEU A 100 4.88 14.47 4.58
C LEU A 100 5.09 14.57 3.04
N LYS A 101 4.27 15.34 2.34
CA LYS A 101 4.29 15.51 0.88
C LYS A 101 4.22 14.18 0.14
N LEU A 102 3.39 13.26 0.61
CA LEU A 102 3.21 11.96 -0.01
C LEU A 102 2.37 12.09 -1.28
N VAL A 103 2.76 11.35 -2.32
CA VAL A 103 2.13 11.37 -3.64
C VAL A 103 1.32 10.09 -3.85
N GLU A 104 0.03 10.24 -4.20
CA GLU A 104 -0.84 9.10 -4.52
C GLU A 104 -0.32 8.33 -5.74
N GLY A 105 -0.39 7.00 -5.66
CA GLY A 105 0.11 6.09 -6.68
C GLY A 105 1.63 5.84 -6.61
N ILE A 106 2.37 6.63 -5.80
CA ILE A 106 3.82 6.50 -5.59
C ILE A 106 4.12 6.12 -4.14
N ASP A 107 3.69 6.96 -3.22
CA ASP A 107 3.98 6.82 -1.78
C ASP A 107 2.85 6.15 -1.02
N TYR A 108 1.62 6.30 -1.49
CA TYR A 108 0.42 5.68 -0.95
C TYR A 108 -0.64 5.48 -2.04
N GLY A 109 -1.66 4.74 -1.72
CA GLY A 109 -2.83 4.58 -2.58
C GLY A 109 -3.94 3.78 -1.93
N TYR A 110 -5.03 3.61 -2.66
CA TYR A 110 -6.20 2.88 -2.22
C TYR A 110 -6.21 1.47 -2.79
N ILE A 111 -6.78 0.54 -2.03
CA ILE A 111 -7.13 -0.80 -2.51
C ILE A 111 -8.62 -0.80 -2.83
N ASN A 112 -8.94 -1.01 -4.10
CA ASN A 112 -10.30 -1.13 -4.59
C ASN A 112 -10.57 -2.58 -5.02
N ASP A 113 -11.55 -3.21 -4.40
CA ASP A 113 -12.00 -4.56 -4.75
C ASP A 113 -13.06 -4.50 -5.84
N LYS A 114 -13.02 -5.45 -6.78
CA LYS A 114 -13.98 -5.53 -7.90
C LYS A 114 -15.34 -6.08 -7.50
N CYS A 115 -15.56 -6.39 -6.24
CA CYS A 115 -16.83 -6.88 -5.70
C CYS A 115 -17.38 -8.13 -6.40
N LEU A 116 -16.47 -9.05 -6.77
CA LEU A 116 -16.86 -10.29 -7.45
C LEU A 116 -17.44 -11.36 -6.50
N THR A 117 -17.34 -11.15 -5.18
CA THR A 117 -17.79 -12.10 -4.16
C THR A 117 -18.69 -11.41 -3.14
N ASP A 118 -18.16 -11.06 -1.96
CA ASP A 118 -18.96 -10.72 -0.77
C ASP A 118 -19.23 -9.22 -0.59
N LEU A 119 -18.63 -8.36 -1.42
CA LEU A 119 -18.72 -6.92 -1.25
C LEU A 119 -19.71 -6.29 -2.22
N THR A 120 -20.40 -5.24 -1.76
CA THR A 120 -21.28 -4.43 -2.58
C THR A 120 -20.48 -3.26 -3.19
N PRO A 121 -20.61 -3.02 -4.51
CA PRO A 121 -20.01 -1.84 -5.14
C PRO A 121 -20.48 -0.54 -4.50
N GLU A 122 -19.55 0.37 -4.26
CA GLU A 122 -19.85 1.70 -3.71
C GLU A 122 -19.25 2.85 -4.55
N ASN A 123 -18.32 2.52 -5.44
CA ASN A 123 -17.70 3.49 -6.35
C ASN A 123 -18.39 3.46 -7.73
N PRO A 124 -18.35 4.57 -8.50
CA PRO A 124 -18.98 4.64 -9.83
C PRO A 124 -18.45 3.61 -10.84
N ASP A 125 -17.23 3.14 -10.64
CA ASP A 125 -16.57 2.11 -11.48
C ASP A 125 -16.94 0.67 -11.10
N GLY A 126 -17.88 0.49 -10.16
CA GLY A 126 -18.32 -0.82 -9.71
C GLY A 126 -17.41 -1.47 -8.67
N THR A 127 -16.47 -0.73 -8.08
CA THR A 127 -15.56 -1.22 -7.04
C THR A 127 -15.99 -0.80 -5.64
N CYS A 128 -15.34 -1.39 -4.63
CA CYS A 128 -15.45 -1.00 -3.23
C CYS A 128 -14.04 -0.66 -2.69
N THR A 129 -13.90 0.51 -2.08
CA THR A 129 -12.63 0.91 -1.45
C THR A 129 -12.46 0.19 -0.11
N ILE A 130 -11.46 -0.68 -0.02
CA ILE A 130 -11.21 -1.51 1.17
C ILE A 130 -10.33 -0.80 2.19
N GLY A 131 -9.35 -0.04 1.73
CA GLY A 131 -8.37 0.60 2.60
C GLY A 131 -7.28 1.30 1.82
N MET A 132 -6.17 1.57 2.53
CA MET A 132 -5.02 2.29 1.99
C MET A 132 -3.73 1.53 2.27
N TRP A 133 -2.78 1.67 1.37
CA TRP A 133 -1.40 1.22 1.54
C TRP A 133 -0.42 2.40 1.52
N PHE A 134 0.70 2.24 2.20
CA PHE A 134 1.82 3.17 2.18
C PHE A 134 3.11 2.43 1.79
N ARG A 135 4.02 3.13 1.12
CA ARG A 135 5.38 2.64 0.89
C ARG A 135 6.11 2.42 2.22
N PRO A 136 7.29 1.81 2.22
CA PRO A 136 8.15 1.86 3.39
C PRO A 136 8.46 3.32 3.76
N LEU A 137 8.19 3.68 5.01
CA LEU A 137 8.42 5.01 5.59
C LEU A 137 9.32 4.88 6.81
N PRO A 138 10.13 5.91 7.13
CA PRO A 138 10.79 6.00 8.42
C PRO A 138 9.79 5.81 9.57
N ASP A 139 10.22 5.18 10.66
CA ASP A 139 9.33 4.79 11.77
C ASP A 139 8.54 5.96 12.34
N ASP A 140 9.15 7.14 12.47
CA ASP A 140 8.48 8.35 12.97
C ASP A 140 7.36 8.82 12.05
N ASP A 141 7.58 8.79 10.73
CA ASP A 141 6.57 9.17 9.74
C ASP A 141 5.45 8.13 9.66
N ALA A 142 5.80 6.85 9.68
CA ALA A 142 4.82 5.77 9.75
C ALA A 142 3.98 5.86 11.04
N HIS A 143 4.57 6.29 12.16
CA HIS A 143 3.86 6.52 13.42
C HIS A 143 2.86 7.67 13.32
N LYS A 144 3.19 8.77 12.62
CA LYS A 144 2.24 9.87 12.40
C LYS A 144 0.94 9.39 11.74
N ILE A 145 1.05 8.41 10.84
CA ILE A 145 -0.10 7.78 10.17
C ILE A 145 -0.81 6.83 11.13
N SER A 146 -0.09 5.83 11.64
CA SER A 146 -0.69 4.73 12.42
C SER A 146 -1.36 5.19 13.72
N LYS A 147 -0.85 6.23 14.39
CA LYS A 147 -1.46 6.78 15.62
C LYS A 147 -2.85 7.39 15.43
N LYS A 148 -3.28 7.62 14.20
CA LYS A 148 -4.63 8.12 13.89
C LYS A 148 -5.70 7.03 13.91
N PHE A 149 -5.29 5.76 13.98
CA PHE A 149 -6.15 4.58 13.88
C PHE A 149 -5.83 3.59 15.00
N LYS A 150 -6.76 2.67 15.26
CA LYS A 150 -6.50 1.52 16.12
C LYS A 150 -5.75 0.44 15.33
N LEU A 151 -4.97 -0.38 16.03
CA LEU A 151 -4.44 -1.61 15.43
C LEU A 151 -5.61 -2.53 15.09
N TYR A 152 -5.53 -3.19 13.92
CA TYR A 152 -6.61 -4.05 13.46
C TYR A 152 -6.80 -5.22 14.41
N GLY A 153 -8.04 -5.40 14.86
CA GLY A 153 -8.40 -6.48 15.79
C GLY A 153 -7.84 -6.31 17.21
N ALA A 154 -7.30 -5.14 17.56
CA ALA A 154 -6.91 -4.88 18.95
C ALA A 154 -8.16 -4.92 19.85
N PHE A 155 -8.04 -5.69 20.93
CA PHE A 155 -9.09 -5.71 21.95
C PHE A 155 -9.19 -4.32 22.60
N ASP A 156 -10.42 -3.83 22.80
CA ASP A 156 -10.66 -2.69 23.66
C ASP A 156 -10.27 -3.12 25.10
N LYS A 157 -9.20 -2.49 25.63
CA LYS A 157 -8.79 -2.70 27.03
C LYS A 157 -9.67 -1.89 27.94
#